data_217ed9aaaf72e489b9d1c20f634668b2
#
_entry.id   217ed9aaaf72e489b9d1c20f634668b2
#
_cell.length_a   1.000
_cell.length_b   1.000
_cell.length_c   1.000
_cell.angle_alpha   90.00
_cell.angle_beta   90.00
_cell.angle_gamma   90.00
#
_symmetry.space_group_name_H-M   'P 1'
#
loop_
_entity.id
_entity.type
_entity.pdbx_description
1 polymer ?
#
loop_
_entity_poly.entity_id
_entity_poly.type
_entity_poly.pdbx_seq_one_letter_code
_entity_poly.pdbx_strand_id
1 'polypeptide(L)'
;MLVIYTGEYTNEISFPLGGIGTGSIGLAGNGRLIDWEIFNRPAKGSDNGYTHIAVKAEYGGKAVVKVLCGDQLTAYAGSKKSPGNHGIGHGVNQHALSSFPHFKNCTFDGEFPFARLCFEDEKFPGKIILKAFNPLIPTDSKNSSIPTALFDIEIQNTTDKSIRYSAAFSLQNPFPRSVNKRSVNGGITMLTACNDDADTDSPQYGDLTGAAA
;
A
#
# COMPACT_ATOMS: atom_id res chain seq x y z
N MET A 1 -17.30 -18.20 6.96
CA MET A 1 -18.11 -17.25 6.18
C MET A 1 -17.17 -16.11 5.78
N LEU A 2 -16.83 -15.97 4.52
CA LEU A 2 -16.00 -14.88 4.04
C LEU A 2 -16.76 -13.55 4.22
N VAL A 3 -16.17 -12.59 4.90
CA VAL A 3 -16.74 -11.25 5.07
C VAL A 3 -16.05 -10.31 4.09
N ILE A 4 -16.81 -9.84 3.10
CA ILE A 4 -16.33 -8.85 2.14
C ILE A 4 -16.84 -7.47 2.57
N TYR A 5 -15.92 -6.55 2.80
CA TYR A 5 -16.19 -5.17 3.15
C TYR A 5 -16.32 -4.32 1.89
N THR A 6 -17.34 -3.48 1.84
CA THR A 6 -17.64 -2.60 0.70
C THR A 6 -18.08 -1.23 1.19
N GLY A 7 -17.93 -0.20 0.35
CA GLY A 7 -18.41 1.15 0.64
C GLY A 7 -17.80 1.70 1.93
N GLU A 8 -18.61 2.27 2.79
CA GLU A 8 -18.19 2.90 4.05
C GLU A 8 -17.53 1.91 5.02
N TYR A 9 -17.81 0.62 4.93
CA TYR A 9 -17.22 -0.40 5.78
C TYR A 9 -15.73 -0.65 5.49
N THR A 10 -15.19 -0.07 4.42
CA THR A 10 -13.74 -0.12 4.14
C THR A 10 -12.95 0.98 4.83
N ASN A 11 -13.62 2.01 5.38
CA ASN A 11 -12.98 3.23 5.83
C ASN A 11 -12.05 3.06 7.03
N GLU A 12 -12.39 2.18 7.96
CA GLU A 12 -11.65 2.02 9.23
C GLU A 12 -10.69 0.81 9.20
N ILE A 13 -10.51 0.18 8.04
CA ILE A 13 -9.63 -0.97 7.91
C ILE A 13 -8.17 -0.50 7.81
N SER A 14 -7.33 -1.08 8.65
CA SER A 14 -5.88 -1.03 8.56
C SER A 14 -5.33 -2.44 8.79
N PHE A 15 -5.13 -3.15 7.69
CA PHE A 15 -4.60 -4.53 7.74
C PHE A 15 -3.08 -4.47 7.87
N PRO A 16 -2.48 -5.04 8.94
CA PRO A 16 -1.05 -4.93 9.18
C PRO A 16 -0.25 -5.79 8.21
N LEU A 17 0.74 -5.19 7.56
CA LEU A 17 1.74 -5.86 6.73
C LEU A 17 3.13 -5.65 7.34
N GLY A 18 3.86 -6.72 7.55
CA GLY A 18 5.20 -6.70 8.14
C GLY A 18 5.51 -7.97 8.93
N GLY A 19 6.74 -8.14 9.36
CA GLY A 19 7.15 -9.25 10.21
C GLY A 19 6.77 -9.05 11.67
N ILE A 20 6.69 -10.13 12.43
CA ILE A 20 6.42 -10.07 13.87
C ILE A 20 7.53 -9.29 14.58
N GLY A 21 7.17 -8.19 15.26
CA GLY A 21 8.09 -7.38 16.05
C GLY A 21 9.06 -6.50 15.24
N THR A 22 8.87 -6.36 13.93
CA THR A 22 9.81 -5.62 13.05
C THR A 22 9.22 -4.34 12.45
N GLY A 23 8.11 -3.88 12.99
CA GLY A 23 7.32 -2.78 12.42
C GLY A 23 6.30 -3.24 11.40
N SER A 24 5.41 -2.35 11.03
CA SER A 24 4.33 -2.65 10.08
C SER A 24 3.94 -1.44 9.25
N ILE A 25 3.31 -1.74 8.12
CA ILE A 25 2.59 -0.79 7.28
C ILE A 25 1.14 -1.26 7.25
N GLY A 26 0.18 -0.36 7.41
CA GLY A 26 -1.23 -0.67 7.28
C GLY A 26 -1.68 -0.65 5.82
N LEU A 27 -2.36 -1.71 5.37
CA LEU A 27 -3.11 -1.70 4.12
C LEU A 27 -4.55 -1.28 4.43
N ALA A 28 -4.93 -0.09 4.00
CA ALA A 28 -6.28 0.41 4.18
C ALA A 28 -7.29 -0.37 3.33
N GLY A 29 -8.54 -0.41 3.77
CA GLY A 29 -9.60 -1.11 3.03
C GLY A 29 -9.87 -0.54 1.63
N ASN A 30 -9.41 0.66 1.34
CA ASN A 30 -9.44 1.25 0.00
C ASN A 30 -8.13 1.13 -0.79
N GLY A 31 -7.14 0.40 -0.29
CA GLY A 31 -5.88 0.13 -0.98
C GLY A 31 -4.73 1.11 -0.71
N ARG A 32 -4.92 2.13 0.12
CA ARG A 32 -3.84 3.02 0.54
C ARG A 32 -2.87 2.32 1.49
N LEU A 33 -1.61 2.73 1.46
CA LEU A 33 -0.61 2.33 2.45
C LEU A 33 -0.55 3.41 3.53
N ILE A 34 -0.93 3.03 4.75
CA ILE A 34 -1.12 3.90 5.90
C ILE A 34 -0.37 3.36 7.11
N ASP A 35 -0.41 4.08 8.23
CA ASP A 35 0.15 3.58 9.51
C ASP A 35 1.58 3.07 9.37
N TRP A 36 2.49 3.92 8.89
CA TRP A 36 3.89 3.58 8.66
C TRP A 36 4.67 3.52 9.98
N GLU A 37 4.54 2.40 10.67
CA GLU A 37 5.17 2.13 11.97
C GLU A 37 6.48 1.38 11.81
N ILE A 38 7.39 1.91 11.00
CA ILE A 38 8.65 1.27 10.58
C ILE A 38 9.90 1.82 11.30
N PHE A 39 9.75 2.84 12.17
CA PHE A 39 10.86 3.49 12.86
C PHE A 39 10.85 3.23 14.37
N ASN A 40 10.50 2.03 14.79
CA ASN A 40 10.41 1.62 16.20
C ASN A 40 9.60 2.59 17.07
N ARG A 41 8.55 3.17 16.52
CA ARG A 41 7.63 4.09 17.22
C ARG A 41 6.23 4.01 16.62
N PRO A 42 5.19 4.24 17.45
CA PRO A 42 3.82 4.33 16.96
C PRO A 42 3.67 5.47 15.94
N ALA A 43 3.00 5.21 14.83
CA ALA A 43 2.73 6.19 13.79
C ALA A 43 1.34 6.01 13.16
N LYS A 44 0.33 5.69 13.97
CA LYS A 44 -1.06 5.60 13.52
C LYS A 44 -1.53 6.89 12.87
N GLY A 45 -2.21 6.77 11.74
CA GLY A 45 -2.66 7.89 10.92
C GLY A 45 -1.54 8.56 10.11
N SER A 46 -0.37 7.92 9.99
CA SER A 46 0.68 8.39 9.08
C SER A 46 0.48 7.87 7.67
N ASP A 47 1.02 8.59 6.71
CA ASP A 47 1.25 8.17 5.33
C ASP A 47 2.73 8.32 4.97
N ASN A 48 3.13 7.79 3.83
CA ASN A 48 4.46 8.01 3.27
C ASN A 48 4.33 8.77 1.93
N GLY A 49 3.69 9.92 1.98
CA GLY A 49 3.55 10.85 0.87
C GLY A 49 2.97 10.19 -0.39
N TYR A 50 3.72 10.23 -1.50
CA TYR A 50 3.28 9.68 -2.78
C TYR A 50 3.59 8.19 -2.97
N THR A 51 3.70 7.43 -1.90
CA THR A 51 3.86 5.97 -1.98
C THR A 51 2.53 5.31 -2.37
N HIS A 52 2.50 4.65 -3.53
CA HIS A 52 1.30 4.02 -4.06
C HIS A 52 1.63 3.01 -5.17
N ILE A 53 0.66 2.18 -5.50
CA ILE A 53 0.68 1.34 -6.69
C ILE A 53 -0.20 2.00 -7.76
N ALA A 54 0.29 2.07 -8.99
CA ALA A 54 -0.47 2.55 -10.14
C ALA A 54 -0.53 1.46 -11.22
N VAL A 55 -1.62 1.45 -11.98
CA VAL A 55 -1.80 0.57 -13.13
C VAL A 55 -2.16 1.37 -14.37
N LYS A 56 -1.64 0.92 -15.50
CA LYS A 56 -1.92 1.50 -16.81
C LYS A 56 -2.47 0.42 -17.75
N ALA A 57 -3.50 0.77 -18.51
CA ALA A 57 -4.03 -0.03 -19.62
C ALA A 57 -3.87 0.74 -20.93
N GLU A 58 -3.28 0.11 -21.94
CA GLU A 58 -3.05 0.66 -23.28
C GLU A 58 -3.77 -0.17 -24.33
N TYR A 59 -4.64 0.45 -25.11
CA TYR A 59 -5.42 -0.20 -26.16
C TYR A 59 -5.89 0.80 -27.21
N GLY A 60 -5.88 0.43 -28.48
CA GLY A 60 -6.42 1.25 -29.57
C GLY A 60 -5.85 2.68 -29.65
N GLY A 61 -4.57 2.86 -29.34
CA GLY A 61 -3.90 4.17 -29.31
C GLY A 61 -4.29 5.05 -28.12
N LYS A 62 -5.04 4.53 -27.14
CA LYS A 62 -5.42 5.20 -25.89
C LYS A 62 -4.68 4.59 -24.70
N ALA A 63 -4.50 5.39 -23.65
CA ALA A 63 -3.99 4.93 -22.38
C ALA A 63 -4.86 5.44 -21.22
N VAL A 64 -5.12 4.59 -20.26
CA VAL A 64 -5.79 4.94 -19.00
C VAL A 64 -4.86 4.55 -17.85
N VAL A 65 -4.65 5.48 -16.93
CA VAL A 65 -3.82 5.27 -15.74
C VAL A 65 -4.66 5.53 -14.51
N LYS A 66 -4.57 4.64 -13.53
CA LYS A 66 -5.21 4.83 -12.22
C LYS A 66 -4.29 4.34 -11.10
N VAL A 67 -4.36 4.98 -9.95
CA VAL A 67 -3.77 4.44 -8.72
C VAL A 67 -4.68 3.36 -8.15
N LEU A 68 -4.09 2.34 -7.53
CA LEU A 68 -4.84 1.29 -6.82
C LEU A 68 -5.32 1.82 -5.48
N CYS A 69 -6.33 2.66 -5.55
CA CYS A 69 -6.99 3.27 -4.42
C CYS A 69 -8.47 3.43 -4.77
N GLY A 70 -9.35 3.05 -3.85
CA GLY A 70 -10.77 3.35 -3.92
C GLY A 70 -11.10 4.73 -3.34
N ASP A 71 -12.32 5.19 -3.53
CA ASP A 71 -12.82 6.40 -2.90
C ASP A 71 -12.74 6.32 -1.38
N GLN A 72 -12.45 7.45 -0.73
CA GLN A 72 -12.62 7.63 0.70
C GLN A 72 -13.96 8.34 0.91
N LEU A 73 -14.98 7.58 1.26
CA LEU A 73 -16.37 8.07 1.32
C LEU A 73 -16.63 8.97 2.52
N THR A 74 -15.99 8.70 3.66
CA THR A 74 -16.11 9.49 4.88
C THR A 74 -14.75 9.76 5.50
N ALA A 75 -14.68 10.77 6.38
CA ALA A 75 -13.49 10.96 7.19
C ALA A 75 -13.35 9.80 8.18
N TYR A 76 -12.11 9.40 8.46
CA TYR A 76 -11.82 8.43 9.52
C TYR A 76 -12.30 8.95 10.88
N ALA A 77 -12.91 8.07 11.68
CA ALA A 77 -13.23 8.38 13.06
C ALA A 77 -11.95 8.72 13.82
N GLY A 78 -11.94 9.87 14.48
CA GLY A 78 -10.75 10.32 15.23
C GLY A 78 -9.59 10.83 14.39
N SER A 79 -9.81 11.23 13.15
CA SER A 79 -8.80 11.87 12.31
C SER A 79 -8.10 13.03 13.02
N LYS A 80 -6.77 13.11 12.91
CA LYS A 80 -5.93 14.19 13.50
C LYS A 80 -6.36 15.61 13.10
N LYS A 81 -7.16 15.75 12.05
CA LYS A 81 -7.68 17.04 11.58
C LYS A 81 -8.97 17.50 12.27
N SER A 82 -9.57 16.68 13.13
CA SER A 82 -10.70 17.14 13.92
C SER A 82 -10.19 18.07 15.03
N PRO A 83 -10.55 19.37 15.03
CA PRO A 83 -10.16 20.28 16.12
C PRO A 83 -10.63 19.71 17.46
N GLY A 84 -9.71 19.55 18.41
CA GLY A 84 -10.02 19.01 19.73
C GLY A 84 -9.91 17.50 19.88
N ASN A 85 -9.61 16.76 18.82
CA ASN A 85 -9.35 15.34 18.95
C ASN A 85 -7.89 15.09 19.33
N HIS A 86 -7.63 14.98 20.60
CA HIS A 86 -6.35 14.54 21.18
C HIS A 86 -6.28 13.02 21.34
N GLY A 87 -7.25 12.32 20.75
CA GLY A 87 -7.40 10.90 20.91
C GLY A 87 -6.51 10.09 19.97
N ILE A 88 -6.67 8.82 20.08
CA ILE A 88 -6.11 7.74 19.31
C ILE A 88 -6.75 7.76 17.91
N GLY A 89 -6.55 8.84 17.18
CA GLY A 89 -7.12 9.00 15.83
C GLY A 89 -6.57 7.94 14.90
N HIS A 90 -7.46 7.27 14.21
CA HIS A 90 -7.12 6.35 13.14
C HIS A 90 -7.23 7.05 11.79
N GLY A 91 -6.35 6.67 10.90
CA GLY A 91 -6.45 7.07 9.50
C GLY A 91 -5.64 8.31 9.13
N VAL A 92 -5.26 8.29 7.89
CA VAL A 92 -4.50 9.33 7.20
C VAL A 92 -5.42 10.47 6.76
N ASN A 93 -4.79 11.51 6.24
CA ASN A 93 -5.52 12.56 5.57
C ASN A 93 -6.38 11.98 4.43
N GLN A 94 -7.69 12.17 4.49
CA GLN A 94 -8.61 11.68 3.45
C GLN A 94 -8.28 12.21 2.04
N HIS A 95 -7.56 13.33 1.94
CA HIS A 95 -7.15 13.91 0.67
C HIS A 95 -5.82 13.36 0.13
N ALA A 96 -5.13 12.48 0.87
CA ALA A 96 -3.93 11.85 0.35
C ALA A 96 -4.26 11.07 -0.93
N LEU A 97 -3.51 11.31 -2.01
CA LEU A 97 -3.72 10.76 -3.35
C LEU A 97 -5.05 11.14 -4.05
N SER A 98 -5.88 11.99 -3.47
CA SER A 98 -7.19 12.36 -4.05
C SER A 98 -7.09 13.08 -5.39
N SER A 99 -5.95 13.71 -5.69
CA SER A 99 -5.69 14.36 -6.98
C SER A 99 -5.34 13.40 -8.11
N PHE A 100 -5.07 12.14 -7.80
CA PHE A 100 -4.77 11.13 -8.82
C PHE A 100 -6.06 10.44 -9.31
N PRO A 101 -6.13 10.07 -10.59
CA PRO A 101 -7.17 9.19 -11.07
C PRO A 101 -7.12 7.86 -10.30
N HIS A 102 -8.24 7.45 -9.72
CA HIS A 102 -8.36 6.25 -8.90
C HIS A 102 -9.62 5.45 -9.26
N PHE A 103 -9.82 4.31 -8.62
CA PHE A 103 -10.96 3.45 -8.85
C PHE A 103 -12.16 3.91 -7.99
N LYS A 104 -13.35 3.88 -8.54
CA LYS A 104 -14.57 4.19 -7.79
C LYS A 104 -14.95 3.07 -6.83
N ASN A 105 -14.85 1.81 -7.28
CA ASN A 105 -15.26 0.65 -6.53
C ASN A 105 -14.05 -0.12 -6.05
N CYS A 106 -14.00 -0.35 -4.76
CA CYS A 106 -13.04 -1.20 -4.10
C CYS A 106 -13.77 -2.08 -3.09
N THR A 107 -13.44 -3.36 -3.07
CA THR A 107 -13.89 -4.28 -2.03
C THR A 107 -12.67 -4.82 -1.30
N PHE A 108 -12.83 -5.09 -0.01
CA PHE A 108 -11.78 -5.63 0.84
C PHE A 108 -12.24 -6.95 1.46
N ASP A 109 -11.39 -7.96 1.35
CA ASP A 109 -11.53 -9.25 1.98
C ASP A 109 -10.23 -9.53 2.74
N GLY A 110 -10.32 -9.66 4.07
CA GLY A 110 -9.16 -9.80 4.94
C GLY A 110 -9.33 -10.95 5.93
N GLU A 111 -8.53 -11.98 5.75
CA GLU A 111 -8.39 -13.09 6.69
C GLU A 111 -6.90 -13.29 6.96
N PHE A 112 -6.45 -12.75 8.12
CA PHE A 112 -5.03 -12.79 8.46
C PHE A 112 -4.46 -14.21 8.33
N PRO A 113 -3.32 -14.42 7.66
CA PRO A 113 -2.31 -13.43 7.23
C PRO A 113 -2.50 -12.87 5.81
N PHE A 114 -3.67 -13.00 5.21
CA PHE A 114 -3.93 -12.59 3.83
C PHE A 114 -4.95 -11.44 3.77
N ALA A 115 -4.76 -10.57 2.80
CA ALA A 115 -5.74 -9.56 2.40
C ALA A 115 -5.88 -9.56 0.88
N ARG A 116 -7.11 -9.33 0.40
CA ARG A 116 -7.43 -9.26 -1.01
C ARG A 116 -8.33 -8.07 -1.28
N LEU A 117 -7.88 -7.19 -2.17
CA LEU A 117 -8.67 -6.06 -2.64
C LEU A 117 -9.04 -6.26 -4.11
N CYS A 118 -10.22 -5.87 -4.46
CA CYS A 118 -10.68 -5.89 -5.84
C CYS A 118 -11.09 -4.48 -6.26
N PHE A 119 -10.53 -4.02 -7.39
CA PHE A 119 -10.77 -2.69 -7.96
C PHE A 119 -11.45 -2.83 -9.31
N GLU A 120 -12.56 -2.15 -9.46
CA GLU A 120 -13.35 -2.10 -10.67
C GLU A 120 -13.79 -0.67 -10.98
N ASP A 121 -13.76 -0.29 -12.25
CA ASP A 121 -14.23 1.04 -12.70
C ASP A 121 -14.62 0.97 -14.17
N GLU A 122 -15.76 1.59 -14.51
CA GLU A 122 -16.26 1.63 -15.89
C GLU A 122 -15.28 2.28 -16.89
N LYS A 123 -14.40 3.16 -16.38
CA LYS A 123 -13.40 3.87 -17.18
C LYS A 123 -12.07 3.13 -17.29
N PHE A 124 -11.93 1.98 -16.65
CA PHE A 124 -10.72 1.16 -16.71
C PHE A 124 -11.06 -0.22 -17.28
N PRO A 125 -10.44 -0.61 -18.41
CA PRO A 125 -10.74 -1.89 -19.05
C PRO A 125 -10.06 -3.02 -18.28
N GLY A 126 -10.80 -3.73 -17.47
CA GLY A 126 -10.32 -4.86 -16.69
C GLY A 126 -10.59 -4.70 -15.20
N LYS A 127 -10.38 -5.79 -14.49
CA LYS A 127 -10.49 -5.91 -13.04
C LYS A 127 -9.10 -6.13 -12.46
N ILE A 128 -8.77 -5.39 -11.41
CA ILE A 128 -7.49 -5.52 -10.72
C ILE A 128 -7.72 -6.17 -9.36
N ILE A 129 -6.93 -7.16 -9.05
CA ILE A 129 -6.92 -7.83 -7.75
C ILE A 129 -5.55 -7.61 -7.14
N LEU A 130 -5.51 -6.92 -6.01
CA LEU A 130 -4.33 -6.76 -5.17
C LEU A 130 -4.43 -7.77 -4.04
N LYS A 131 -3.48 -8.67 -3.95
CA LYS A 131 -3.32 -9.58 -2.81
C LYS A 131 -2.13 -9.10 -2.00
N ALA A 132 -2.27 -9.12 -0.68
CA ALA A 132 -1.20 -8.79 0.24
C ALA A 132 -1.14 -9.85 1.34
N PHE A 133 0.05 -10.15 1.86
CA PHE A 133 0.18 -11.15 2.91
C PHE A 133 1.41 -10.93 3.79
N ASN A 134 1.33 -11.49 4.99
CA ASN A 134 2.41 -11.54 5.94
C ASN A 134 3.06 -12.93 5.93
N PRO A 135 4.38 -13.02 6.01
CA PRO A 135 5.08 -14.28 6.12
C PRO A 135 4.91 -14.86 7.53
N LEU A 136 3.69 -15.27 7.88
CA LEU A 136 3.41 -15.86 9.20
C LEU A 136 3.47 -17.38 9.13
N ILE A 137 4.43 -17.97 9.84
CA ILE A 137 4.57 -19.41 10.03
C ILE A 137 4.43 -19.69 11.53
N PRO A 138 3.33 -20.31 11.98
CA PRO A 138 3.14 -20.64 13.39
C PRO A 138 4.35 -21.40 13.96
N THR A 139 4.83 -20.97 15.14
CA THR A 139 6.00 -21.51 15.84
C THR A 139 7.37 -21.23 15.22
N ASP A 140 7.45 -20.60 14.04
CA ASP A 140 8.71 -20.17 13.42
C ASP A 140 8.85 -18.64 13.50
N SER A 141 9.37 -18.14 14.60
CA SER A 141 9.56 -16.70 14.83
C SER A 141 10.59 -16.09 13.87
N LYS A 142 11.61 -16.85 13.48
CA LYS A 142 12.67 -16.37 12.58
C LYS A 142 12.13 -16.00 11.20
N ASN A 143 11.36 -16.90 10.58
CA ASN A 143 10.80 -16.64 9.26
C ASN A 143 9.57 -15.72 9.33
N SER A 144 8.82 -15.74 10.42
CA SER A 144 7.68 -14.84 10.64
C SER A 144 8.08 -13.39 10.94
N SER A 145 9.33 -13.13 11.33
CA SER A 145 9.83 -11.78 11.62
C SER A 145 10.57 -11.10 10.45
N ILE A 146 10.47 -11.64 9.24
CA ILE A 146 11.03 -10.98 8.05
C ILE A 146 10.33 -9.62 7.85
N PRO A 147 11.05 -8.48 7.87
CA PRO A 147 10.46 -7.15 7.80
C PRO A 147 10.04 -6.81 6.35
N THR A 148 8.96 -7.40 5.90
CA THR A 148 8.51 -7.24 4.51
C THR A 148 6.99 -7.15 4.40
N ALA A 149 6.53 -6.34 3.45
CA ALA A 149 5.16 -6.35 2.95
C ALA A 149 5.17 -6.94 1.53
N LEU A 150 4.40 -7.98 1.32
CA LEU A 150 4.36 -8.72 0.06
C LEU A 150 3.06 -8.43 -0.68
N PHE A 151 3.16 -8.14 -1.97
CA PHE A 151 2.03 -7.82 -2.83
C PHE A 151 2.09 -8.66 -4.11
N ASP A 152 0.92 -9.14 -4.52
CA ASP A 152 0.69 -9.77 -5.82
C ASP A 152 -0.43 -9.00 -6.55
N ILE A 153 -0.18 -8.64 -7.81
CA ILE A 153 -1.12 -7.86 -8.63
C ILE A 153 -1.59 -8.75 -9.78
N GLU A 154 -2.83 -9.20 -9.68
CA GLU A 154 -3.49 -9.93 -10.73
C GLU A 154 -4.36 -8.98 -11.56
N ILE A 155 -4.19 -9.00 -12.89
CA ILE A 155 -4.96 -8.19 -13.82
C ILE A 155 -5.79 -9.10 -14.71
N GLN A 156 -7.11 -8.96 -14.65
CA GLN A 156 -8.06 -9.70 -15.44
C GLN A 156 -8.61 -8.80 -16.56
N ASN A 157 -8.28 -9.12 -17.81
CA ASN A 157 -8.90 -8.46 -18.94
C ASN A 157 -10.36 -8.93 -19.08
N THR A 158 -11.30 -8.05 -18.81
CA THR A 158 -12.75 -8.33 -18.91
C THR A 158 -13.35 -7.92 -20.27
N THR A 159 -12.50 -7.54 -21.22
CA THR A 159 -12.93 -7.09 -22.55
C THR A 159 -12.52 -8.08 -23.63
N ASP A 160 -13.07 -7.92 -24.83
CA ASP A 160 -12.71 -8.66 -26.04
C ASP A 160 -11.48 -8.11 -26.77
N LYS A 161 -10.85 -7.06 -26.23
CA LYS A 161 -9.72 -6.36 -26.85
C LYS A 161 -8.39 -6.85 -26.30
N SER A 162 -7.36 -6.79 -27.15
CA SER A 162 -5.99 -6.95 -26.71
C SER A 162 -5.56 -5.66 -25.96
N ILE A 163 -5.15 -5.79 -24.71
CA ILE A 163 -4.75 -4.68 -23.85
C ILE A 163 -3.37 -4.97 -23.28
N ARG A 164 -2.50 -3.96 -23.34
CA ARG A 164 -1.22 -3.98 -22.64
C ARG A 164 -1.41 -3.37 -21.27
N TYR A 165 -1.16 -4.13 -20.23
CA TYR A 165 -1.17 -3.63 -18.87
C TYR A 165 0.25 -3.42 -18.37
N SER A 166 0.41 -2.41 -17.50
CA SER A 166 1.64 -2.15 -16.75
C SER A 166 1.29 -1.77 -15.34
N ALA A 167 2.03 -2.28 -14.38
CA ALA A 167 1.96 -1.86 -12.99
C ALA A 167 3.23 -1.11 -12.60
N ALA A 168 3.10 -0.12 -11.73
CA ALA A 168 4.21 0.65 -11.21
C ALA A 168 4.03 0.84 -9.70
N PHE A 169 5.12 0.72 -8.96
CA PHE A 169 5.18 1.04 -7.54
C PHE A 169 5.97 2.32 -7.34
N SER A 170 5.35 3.31 -6.71
CA SER A 170 5.99 4.55 -6.27
C SER A 170 6.32 4.43 -4.79
N LEU A 171 7.56 4.67 -4.43
CA LEU A 171 8.04 4.67 -3.05
C LEU A 171 8.69 6.02 -2.76
N GLN A 172 8.07 6.81 -1.89
CA GLN A 172 8.69 8.03 -1.38
C GLN A 172 9.74 7.66 -0.34
N ASN A 173 10.94 8.23 -0.46
CA ASN A 173 11.99 8.05 0.54
C ASN A 173 11.58 8.76 1.85
N PRO A 174 11.38 8.02 2.95
CA PRO A 174 10.92 8.60 4.20
C PRO A 174 12.04 9.25 5.04
N PHE A 175 13.28 9.15 4.58
CA PHE A 175 14.44 9.59 5.36
C PHE A 175 14.76 11.08 5.15
N PRO A 176 15.22 11.80 6.17
CA PRO A 176 15.55 13.22 6.08
C PRO A 176 16.68 13.55 5.09
N ARG A 177 17.69 12.69 5.05
CA ARG A 177 18.83 12.78 4.11
C ARG A 177 18.68 11.70 3.05
N SER A 178 17.70 11.88 2.18
CA SER A 178 17.28 10.86 1.24
C SER A 178 18.28 10.65 0.09
N VAL A 179 18.76 9.44 -0.03
CA VAL A 179 19.51 8.93 -1.18
C VAL A 179 18.76 7.75 -1.77
N ASN A 180 18.54 7.79 -3.08
CA ASN A 180 17.84 6.71 -3.77
C ASN A 180 18.81 5.93 -4.65
N LYS A 181 18.79 4.60 -4.54
CA LYS A 181 19.59 3.69 -5.35
C LYS A 181 18.67 2.77 -6.15
N ARG A 182 19.09 2.43 -7.36
CA ARG A 182 18.42 1.43 -8.20
C ARG A 182 19.41 0.33 -8.54
N SER A 183 18.98 -0.90 -8.37
CA SER A 183 19.75 -2.07 -8.83
C SER A 183 18.84 -3.07 -9.54
N VAL A 184 19.42 -3.91 -10.36
CA VAL A 184 18.74 -5.00 -11.06
C VAL A 184 19.57 -6.25 -10.87
N ASN A 185 18.95 -7.31 -10.38
CA ASN A 185 19.60 -8.60 -10.17
C ASN A 185 18.62 -9.73 -10.55
N GLY A 186 19.03 -10.62 -11.42
CA GLY A 186 18.22 -11.78 -11.82
C GLY A 186 16.83 -11.46 -12.37
N GLY A 187 16.67 -10.30 -13.05
CA GLY A 187 15.37 -9.83 -13.54
C GLY A 187 14.55 -9.02 -12.52
N ILE A 188 14.97 -9.00 -11.26
CA ILE A 188 14.31 -8.22 -10.19
C ILE A 188 14.86 -6.81 -10.19
N THR A 189 14.00 -5.81 -10.29
CA THR A 189 14.36 -4.40 -10.09
C THR A 189 14.14 -4.01 -8.64
N MET A 190 15.16 -3.44 -8.02
CA MET A 190 15.12 -2.95 -6.63
C MET A 190 15.30 -1.44 -6.61
N LEU A 191 14.47 -0.76 -5.84
CA LEU A 191 14.59 0.65 -5.47
C LEU A 191 14.85 0.71 -3.97
N THR A 192 15.99 1.25 -3.57
CA THR A 192 16.37 1.37 -2.17
C THR A 192 16.39 2.84 -1.77
N ALA A 193 15.58 3.18 -0.80
CA ALA A 193 15.56 4.46 -0.13
C ALA A 193 16.51 4.37 1.06
N CYS A 194 17.58 5.15 1.03
CA CYS A 194 18.59 5.17 2.07
C CYS A 194 18.57 6.51 2.82
N ASN A 195 19.03 6.47 4.06
CA ASN A 195 19.44 7.66 4.81
C ASN A 195 20.96 7.83 4.66
N ASP A 196 21.42 9.04 4.30
CA ASP A 196 22.85 9.37 4.27
C ASP A 196 23.40 9.72 5.67
N ASP A 197 22.62 9.46 6.71
CA ASP A 197 23.02 9.63 8.10
C ASP A 197 23.74 8.36 8.59
N ALA A 198 24.98 8.50 9.01
CA ALA A 198 25.78 7.40 9.51
C ALA A 198 25.54 7.08 11.00
N ASP A 199 24.60 7.77 11.66
CA ASP A 199 24.27 7.52 13.05
C ASP A 199 23.49 6.19 13.20
N THR A 200 24.22 5.15 13.61
CA THR A 200 23.67 3.81 13.82
C THR A 200 22.69 3.73 15.00
N ASP A 201 22.73 4.71 15.89
CA ASP A 201 21.85 4.78 17.07
C ASP A 201 20.53 5.51 16.75
N SER A 202 20.44 6.11 15.56
CA SER A 202 19.22 6.76 15.09
C SER A 202 18.13 5.71 14.85
N PRO A 203 16.89 5.93 15.34
CA PRO A 203 15.76 5.07 15.01
C PRO A 203 15.40 5.07 13.51
N GLN A 204 15.99 5.98 12.74
CA GLN A 204 15.87 6.06 11.28
C GLN A 204 17.08 5.46 10.54
N TYR A 205 17.96 4.76 11.26
CA TYR A 205 19.06 4.04 10.64
C TYR A 205 18.54 2.82 9.86
N GLY A 206 19.01 2.68 8.64
CA GLY A 206 18.67 1.56 7.76
C GLY A 206 18.12 1.99 6.41
N ASP A 207 17.65 1.04 5.67
CA ASP A 207 17.16 1.20 4.31
C ASP A 207 15.72 0.66 4.18
N LEU A 208 14.96 1.30 3.29
CA LEU A 208 13.66 0.80 2.85
C LEU A 208 13.76 0.40 1.38
N THR A 209 13.55 -0.86 1.06
CA THR A 209 13.66 -1.38 -0.30
C THR A 209 12.32 -1.85 -0.84
N GLY A 210 11.94 -1.35 -2.02
CA GLY A 210 10.89 -1.91 -2.84
C GLY A 210 11.49 -2.74 -3.98
N ALA A 211 11.01 -3.94 -4.19
CA ALA A 211 11.44 -4.82 -5.26
C ALA A 211 10.26 -5.29 -6.10
N ALA A 212 10.45 -5.41 -7.42
CA ALA A 212 9.47 -5.96 -8.35
C ALA A 212 10.14 -6.95 -9.29
N ALA A 213 9.44 -8.07 -9.55
CA ALA A 213 9.83 -9.15 -10.45
C ALA A 213 8.86 -9.24 -11.64
#